data_956590dcc524069160fea4e503091768
#
_entry.id   956590dcc524069160fea4e503091768
#
_cell.length_a   1.000
_cell.length_b   1.000
_cell.length_c   1.000
_cell.angle_alpha   90.00
_cell.angle_beta   90.00
_cell.angle_gamma   90.00
#
_symmetry.space_group_name_H-M   'P 1'
#
loop_
_entity.id
_entity.type
_entity.pdbx_description
1 polymer ?
#
loop_
_entity_poly.entity_id
_entity_poly.type
_entity_poly.pdbx_seq_one_letter_code
_entity_poly.pdbx_strand_id
1 'polypeptide(L)'
;GAKPGIGGHLPGEKVCADVSCTRMIPEGSDAISPAPHHDIYSIEDLKQLVHSLKEATEWKKPVFVKIAAVHNSAAIAAGIARSGADAVVIDGFRGGTGAAPRVFRDHVGIPVEAAVASVDAKLRQQGIRNEVSVIASGGIRESADVAKIICLGADAVYIGTSALVAMGCRVCGTCYRGTCA
;
A
#
# COMPACT_ATOMS: atom_id res chain seq x y z
N GLY A 1 -2.75 0.80 -2.73
CA GLY A 1 -3.18 0.41 -1.38
C GLY A 1 -3.58 -1.05 -1.29
N ALA A 2 -3.95 -1.50 -0.10
CA ALA A 2 -4.35 -2.89 0.16
C ALA A 2 -5.77 -3.24 -0.32
N LYS A 3 -6.56 -2.23 -0.68
CA LYS A 3 -7.98 -2.39 -1.06
C LYS A 3 -8.17 -2.00 -2.52
N PRO A 4 -7.96 -2.95 -3.44
CA PRO A 4 -8.05 -2.71 -4.87
C PRO A 4 -9.50 -2.53 -5.32
N GLY A 5 -9.67 -1.86 -6.45
CA GLY A 5 -10.95 -1.74 -7.16
C GLY A 5 -11.84 -0.58 -6.73
N ILE A 6 -11.61 0.05 -5.57
CA ILE A 6 -12.44 1.15 -5.06
C ILE A 6 -11.71 2.48 -4.96
N GLY A 7 -10.39 2.51 -5.11
CA GLY A 7 -9.57 3.69 -4.84
C GLY A 7 -9.53 4.07 -3.37
N GLY A 8 -9.30 5.36 -3.09
CA GLY A 8 -9.40 5.91 -1.75
C GLY A 8 -10.85 6.25 -1.38
N HIS A 9 -11.24 5.95 -0.16
CA HIS A 9 -12.56 6.31 0.36
C HIS A 9 -12.43 6.84 1.79
N LEU A 10 -12.90 8.06 2.00
CA LEU A 10 -13.07 8.66 3.31
C LEU A 10 -14.58 8.90 3.51
N PRO A 11 -15.25 8.10 4.36
CA PRO A 11 -16.67 8.24 4.59
C PRO A 11 -17.03 9.60 5.18
N GLY A 12 -18.17 10.16 4.79
CA GLY A 12 -18.63 11.47 5.25
C GLY A 12 -18.78 11.58 6.76
N GLU A 13 -19.11 10.48 7.45
CA GLU A 13 -19.13 10.43 8.92
C GLU A 13 -17.79 10.78 9.59
N LYS A 14 -16.68 10.65 8.85
CA LYS A 14 -15.33 10.99 9.29
C LYS A 14 -14.86 12.37 8.84
N VAL A 15 -15.65 13.04 8.01
CA VAL A 15 -15.36 14.39 7.50
C VAL A 15 -15.96 15.41 8.47
N CYS A 16 -15.26 15.62 9.57
CA CYS A 16 -15.57 16.67 10.55
C CYS A 16 -15.03 18.04 10.06
N ALA A 17 -15.31 19.11 10.80
CA ALA A 17 -14.90 20.47 10.46
C ALA A 17 -13.38 20.60 10.15
N ASP A 18 -12.51 19.97 10.96
CA ASP A 18 -11.07 20.00 10.75
C ASP A 18 -10.64 19.32 9.44
N VAL A 19 -11.26 18.17 9.15
CA VAL A 19 -11.01 17.43 7.90
C VAL A 19 -11.56 18.20 6.70
N SER A 20 -12.76 18.77 6.83
CA SER A 20 -13.36 19.62 5.81
C SER A 20 -12.46 20.80 5.46
N CYS A 21 -11.96 21.52 6.44
CA CYS A 21 -11.04 22.63 6.26
C CYS A 21 -9.73 22.19 5.59
N THR A 22 -9.11 21.10 6.06
CA THR A 22 -7.83 20.61 5.55
C THR A 22 -7.93 20.04 4.13
N ARG A 23 -9.01 19.34 3.82
CA ARG A 23 -9.22 18.67 2.52
C ARG A 23 -9.98 19.53 1.52
N MET A 24 -10.51 20.68 1.94
CA MET A 24 -11.34 21.57 1.12
C MET A 24 -12.55 20.85 0.48
N ILE A 25 -13.23 20.03 1.27
CA ILE A 25 -14.45 19.30 0.90
C ILE A 25 -15.55 19.63 1.90
N PRO A 26 -16.83 19.59 1.53
CA PRO A 26 -17.93 19.85 2.46
C PRO A 26 -17.94 18.89 3.65
N GLU A 27 -18.23 19.40 4.84
CA GLU A 27 -18.41 18.57 6.04
C GLU A 27 -19.53 17.54 5.81
N GLY A 28 -19.33 16.32 6.27
CA GLY A 28 -20.28 15.22 6.12
C GLY A 28 -20.36 14.59 4.74
N SER A 29 -19.57 15.07 3.76
CA SER A 29 -19.53 14.48 2.43
C SER A 29 -18.44 13.42 2.28
N ASP A 30 -18.72 12.37 1.51
CA ASP A 30 -17.74 11.36 1.17
C ASP A 30 -16.64 11.94 0.27
N ALA A 31 -15.38 11.60 0.55
CA ALA A 31 -14.27 11.88 -0.34
C ALA A 31 -13.81 10.58 -1.01
N ILE A 32 -13.93 10.53 -2.33
CA ILE A 32 -13.62 9.34 -3.13
C ILE A 32 -12.56 9.71 -4.16
N SER A 33 -11.51 8.90 -4.25
CA SER A 33 -10.52 8.97 -5.32
C SER A 33 -10.66 7.79 -6.27
N PRO A 34 -10.26 7.92 -7.57
CA PRO A 34 -10.39 6.84 -8.54
C PRO A 34 -9.56 5.61 -8.14
N ALA A 35 -10.00 4.42 -8.60
CA ALA A 35 -9.33 3.15 -8.33
C ALA A 35 -7.87 3.13 -8.82
N PRO A 36 -7.54 3.49 -10.08
CA PRO A 36 -6.18 3.76 -10.49
C PRO A 36 -5.78 5.17 -10.05
N HIS A 37 -4.51 5.40 -9.80
CA HIS A 37 -3.99 6.76 -9.63
C HIS A 37 -4.32 7.58 -10.88
N HIS A 38 -4.88 8.78 -10.73
CA HIS A 38 -5.44 9.56 -11.83
C HIS A 38 -4.42 9.98 -12.91
N ASP A 39 -3.11 9.90 -12.63
CA ASP A 39 -2.03 10.18 -13.57
C ASP A 39 -1.36 8.91 -14.12
N ILE A 40 -1.80 7.71 -13.73
CA ILE A 40 -1.14 6.43 -14.06
C ILE A 40 -2.17 5.47 -14.66
N TYR A 41 -2.13 5.29 -15.97
CA TYR A 41 -2.97 4.33 -16.72
C TYR A 41 -2.15 3.25 -17.42
N SER A 42 -0.81 3.39 -17.43
CA SER A 42 0.11 2.44 -18.03
C SER A 42 1.43 2.38 -17.26
N ILE A 43 2.29 1.43 -17.60
CA ILE A 43 3.66 1.34 -17.04
C ILE A 43 4.50 2.54 -17.51
N GLU A 44 4.24 3.04 -18.71
CA GLU A 44 4.91 4.21 -19.28
C GLU A 44 4.57 5.47 -18.49
N ASP A 45 3.30 5.67 -18.12
CA ASP A 45 2.87 6.79 -17.27
C ASP A 45 3.53 6.70 -15.89
N LEU A 46 3.59 5.50 -15.32
CA LEU A 46 4.31 5.27 -14.07
C LEU A 46 5.79 5.64 -14.18
N LYS A 47 6.44 5.23 -15.28
CA LYS A 47 7.84 5.56 -15.52
C LYS A 47 8.08 7.07 -15.62
N GLN A 48 7.20 7.79 -16.30
CA GLN A 48 7.26 9.25 -16.39
C GLN A 48 7.14 9.89 -15.00
N LEU A 49 6.16 9.44 -14.20
CA LEU A 49 5.97 9.97 -12.85
C LEU A 49 7.18 9.67 -11.94
N VAL A 50 7.70 8.44 -11.97
CA VAL A 50 8.90 8.07 -11.20
C VAL A 50 10.08 8.94 -11.59
N HIS A 51 10.29 9.14 -12.89
CA HIS A 51 11.37 9.98 -13.40
C HIS A 51 11.22 11.42 -12.94
N SER A 52 10.03 12.02 -13.07
CA SER A 52 9.75 13.39 -12.63
C SER A 52 9.98 13.58 -11.13
N LEU A 53 9.60 12.59 -10.30
CA LEU A 53 9.85 12.63 -8.86
C LEU A 53 11.33 12.54 -8.53
N LYS A 54 12.08 11.71 -9.26
CA LYS A 54 13.54 11.60 -9.10
C LYS A 54 14.23 12.90 -9.54
N GLU A 55 13.84 13.49 -10.65
CA GLU A 55 14.36 14.80 -11.10
C GLU A 55 14.08 15.90 -10.07
N ALA A 56 12.85 16.00 -9.58
CA ALA A 56 12.48 16.99 -8.57
C ALA A 56 13.30 16.88 -7.29
N THR A 57 13.84 15.73 -6.97
CA THR A 57 14.72 15.48 -5.84
C THR A 57 16.21 15.41 -6.23
N GLU A 58 16.54 15.79 -7.47
CA GLU A 58 17.90 15.71 -8.00
C GLU A 58 18.49 14.28 -7.84
N TRP A 59 17.65 13.25 -8.01
CA TRP A 59 18.01 11.82 -7.83
C TRP A 59 18.54 11.45 -6.43
N LYS A 60 18.31 12.31 -5.44
CA LYS A 60 18.80 12.10 -4.06
C LYS A 60 17.83 11.28 -3.19
N LYS A 61 16.59 11.09 -3.64
CA LYS A 61 15.56 10.40 -2.86
C LYS A 61 15.03 9.18 -3.60
N PRO A 62 14.80 8.07 -2.88
CA PRO A 62 14.20 6.88 -3.47
C PRO A 62 12.70 7.10 -3.72
N VAL A 63 12.18 6.45 -4.77
CA VAL A 63 10.76 6.43 -5.09
C VAL A 63 10.22 5.03 -4.87
N PHE A 64 9.23 4.91 -4.00
CA PHE A 64 8.57 3.64 -3.66
C PHE A 64 7.18 3.61 -4.28
N VAL A 65 6.82 2.48 -4.89
CA VAL A 65 5.49 2.27 -5.47
C VAL A 65 4.78 1.17 -4.71
N LYS A 66 3.59 1.47 -4.20
CA LYS A 66 2.79 0.54 -3.42
C LYS A 66 1.63 0.00 -4.24
N ILE A 67 1.45 -1.32 -4.23
CA ILE A 67 0.34 -2.01 -4.89
C ILE A 67 -0.34 -3.00 -3.92
N ALA A 68 -1.59 -3.32 -4.24
CA ALA A 68 -2.30 -4.37 -3.52
C ALA A 68 -1.81 -5.76 -3.92
N ALA A 69 -1.82 -6.68 -2.97
CA ALA A 69 -1.63 -8.11 -3.22
C ALA A 69 -2.91 -8.68 -3.84
N VAL A 70 -2.92 -8.78 -5.16
CA VAL A 70 -4.05 -9.27 -5.96
C VAL A 70 -3.56 -10.14 -7.10
N HIS A 71 -4.49 -10.64 -7.92
CA HIS A 71 -4.17 -11.31 -9.17
C HIS A 71 -3.21 -10.46 -10.02
N ASN A 72 -2.23 -11.09 -10.64
CA ASN A 72 -1.17 -10.45 -11.44
C ASN A 72 -0.25 -9.46 -10.70
N SER A 73 -0.26 -9.40 -9.38
CA SER A 73 0.65 -8.51 -8.63
C SER A 73 2.12 -8.73 -8.98
N ALA A 74 2.51 -9.96 -9.32
CA ALA A 74 3.87 -10.29 -9.75
C ALA A 74 4.25 -9.62 -11.09
N ALA A 75 3.35 -9.60 -12.07
CA ALA A 75 3.58 -8.92 -13.34
C ALA A 75 3.62 -7.39 -13.18
N ILE A 76 2.71 -6.86 -12.34
CA ILE A 76 2.67 -5.43 -12.02
C ILE A 76 3.96 -5.01 -11.30
N ALA A 77 4.43 -5.79 -10.32
CA ALA A 77 5.69 -5.53 -9.62
C ALA A 77 6.90 -5.51 -10.57
N ALA A 78 6.94 -6.42 -11.55
CA ALA A 78 7.98 -6.42 -12.57
C ALA A 78 7.93 -5.15 -13.46
N GLY A 79 6.74 -4.67 -13.80
CA GLY A 79 6.54 -3.40 -14.49
C GLY A 79 7.03 -2.21 -13.66
N ILE A 80 6.73 -2.19 -12.37
CA ILE A 80 7.20 -1.17 -11.43
C ILE A 80 8.73 -1.15 -11.35
N ALA A 81 9.38 -2.30 -11.22
CA ALA A 81 10.83 -2.38 -11.23
C ALA A 81 11.43 -1.77 -12.51
N ARG A 82 10.84 -2.09 -13.67
CA ARG A 82 11.27 -1.55 -14.97
C ARG A 82 10.95 -0.05 -15.18
N SER A 83 10.04 0.51 -14.37
CA SER A 83 9.79 1.95 -14.39
C SER A 83 10.90 2.75 -13.70
N GLY A 84 11.85 2.09 -13.03
CA GLY A 84 12.94 2.71 -12.29
C GLY A 84 12.61 3.08 -10.84
N ALA A 85 11.53 2.53 -10.29
CA ALA A 85 11.24 2.65 -8.86
C ALA A 85 12.29 1.90 -8.03
N ASP A 86 12.64 2.43 -6.88
CA ASP A 86 13.66 1.84 -6.00
C ASP A 86 13.09 0.72 -5.11
N ALA A 87 11.79 0.78 -4.84
CA ALA A 87 11.11 -0.28 -4.10
C ALA A 87 9.67 -0.50 -4.58
N VAL A 88 9.23 -1.74 -4.51
CA VAL A 88 7.82 -2.12 -4.64
C VAL A 88 7.30 -2.57 -3.28
N VAL A 89 6.21 -1.97 -2.84
CA VAL A 89 5.54 -2.33 -1.59
C VAL A 89 4.30 -3.17 -1.92
N ILE A 90 4.27 -4.39 -1.42
CA ILE A 90 3.15 -5.33 -1.61
C ILE A 90 2.27 -5.31 -0.37
N ASP A 91 1.03 -4.88 -0.50
CA ASP A 91 0.10 -4.73 0.62
C ASP A 91 -0.96 -5.84 0.60
N GLY A 92 -0.85 -6.76 1.54
CA GLY A 92 -1.75 -7.91 1.66
C GLY A 92 -3.16 -7.53 2.12
N PHE A 93 -4.12 -8.44 1.93
CA PHE A 93 -5.53 -8.19 2.24
C PHE A 93 -5.80 -7.89 3.73
N ARG A 94 -4.92 -8.36 4.63
CA ARG A 94 -5.03 -8.10 6.08
C ARG A 94 -4.60 -6.68 6.48
N GLY A 95 -3.98 -5.95 5.55
CA GLY A 95 -3.57 -4.57 5.76
C GLY A 95 -4.65 -3.57 5.35
N GLY A 96 -4.26 -2.30 5.41
CA GLY A 96 -5.11 -1.21 4.99
C GLY A 96 -6.10 -0.73 6.03
N THR A 97 -6.97 0.16 5.59
CA THR A 97 -7.87 0.89 6.48
C THR A 97 -9.24 0.23 6.59
N GLY A 98 -9.93 0.46 7.72
CA GLY A 98 -11.33 0.10 7.91
C GLY A 98 -12.32 0.92 7.08
N ALA A 99 -11.88 1.91 6.32
CA ALA A 99 -12.76 2.73 5.46
C ALA A 99 -13.29 1.96 4.24
N ALA A 100 -12.57 0.95 3.77
CA ALA A 100 -13.02 0.14 2.63
C ALA A 100 -14.27 -0.68 2.97
N PRO A 101 -15.23 -0.82 2.04
CA PRO A 101 -16.37 -1.74 2.19
C PRO A 101 -15.90 -3.16 2.53
N ARG A 102 -16.65 -3.85 3.38
CA ARG A 102 -16.29 -5.16 3.92
C ARG A 102 -15.98 -6.19 2.83
N VAL A 103 -16.76 -6.19 1.76
CA VAL A 103 -16.58 -7.09 0.61
C VAL A 103 -15.18 -6.96 -0.01
N PHE A 104 -14.71 -5.72 -0.21
CA PHE A 104 -13.36 -5.48 -0.76
C PHE A 104 -12.26 -5.78 0.25
N ARG A 105 -12.52 -5.51 1.52
CA ARG A 105 -11.56 -5.76 2.58
C ARG A 105 -11.28 -7.24 2.79
N ASP A 106 -12.33 -8.07 2.74
CA ASP A 106 -12.25 -9.45 3.16
C ASP A 106 -12.13 -10.46 1.99
N HIS A 107 -12.49 -10.07 0.74
CA HIS A 107 -12.69 -11.04 -0.34
C HIS A 107 -11.96 -10.74 -1.67
N VAL A 108 -11.23 -9.64 -1.79
CA VAL A 108 -10.60 -9.27 -3.07
C VAL A 108 -9.08 -9.47 -3.07
N GLY A 109 -8.42 -9.21 -1.96
CA GLY A 109 -6.97 -9.37 -1.86
C GLY A 109 -6.55 -10.80 -1.52
N ILE A 110 -5.24 -11.06 -1.65
CA ILE A 110 -4.60 -12.30 -1.22
C ILE A 110 -3.64 -12.05 -0.05
N PRO A 111 -3.26 -13.10 0.70
CA PRO A 111 -2.24 -12.98 1.75
C PRO A 111 -0.93 -12.45 1.19
N VAL A 112 -0.27 -11.58 1.95
CA VAL A 112 1.00 -10.97 1.55
C VAL A 112 2.09 -12.02 1.33
N GLU A 113 2.07 -13.10 2.06
CA GLU A 113 3.00 -14.22 1.98
C GLU A 113 3.01 -14.85 0.57
N ALA A 114 1.81 -15.12 0.04
CA ALA A 114 1.65 -15.67 -1.31
C ALA A 114 2.06 -14.66 -2.39
N ALA A 115 1.71 -13.38 -2.19
CA ALA A 115 2.06 -12.33 -3.14
C ALA A 115 3.57 -12.08 -3.20
N VAL A 116 4.23 -11.97 -2.05
CA VAL A 116 5.70 -11.75 -1.99
C VAL A 116 6.45 -12.90 -2.67
N ALA A 117 6.09 -14.15 -2.35
CA ALA A 117 6.74 -15.30 -2.98
C ALA A 117 6.60 -15.29 -4.52
N SER A 118 5.41 -14.95 -5.02
CA SER A 118 5.17 -14.86 -6.46
C SER A 118 5.91 -13.68 -7.12
N VAL A 119 6.01 -12.55 -6.41
CA VAL A 119 6.75 -11.35 -6.87
C VAL A 119 8.24 -11.65 -6.93
N ASP A 120 8.81 -12.20 -5.86
CA ASP A 120 10.24 -12.56 -5.83
C ASP A 120 10.60 -13.56 -6.94
N ALA A 121 9.81 -14.63 -7.10
CA ALA A 121 9.99 -15.58 -8.18
C ALA A 121 9.93 -14.95 -9.57
N LYS A 122 8.98 -14.02 -9.81
CA LYS A 122 8.84 -13.31 -11.08
C LYS A 122 10.02 -12.39 -11.36
N LEU A 123 10.45 -11.61 -10.38
CA LEU A 123 11.60 -10.71 -10.53
C LEU A 123 12.90 -11.50 -10.79
N ARG A 124 13.09 -12.64 -10.13
CA ARG A 124 14.21 -13.56 -10.39
C ARG A 124 14.16 -14.16 -11.80
N GLN A 125 12.98 -14.64 -12.22
CA GLN A 125 12.77 -15.16 -13.57
C GLN A 125 13.14 -14.14 -14.65
N GLN A 126 12.92 -12.85 -14.38
CA GLN A 126 13.22 -11.77 -15.30
C GLN A 126 14.64 -11.17 -15.16
N GLY A 127 15.43 -11.65 -14.20
CA GLY A 127 16.80 -11.18 -13.95
C GLY A 127 16.89 -9.78 -13.31
N ILE A 128 15.79 -9.23 -12.81
CA ILE A 128 15.72 -7.86 -12.27
C ILE A 128 15.51 -7.81 -10.74
N ARG A 129 15.59 -8.95 -10.05
CA ARG A 129 15.34 -8.99 -8.60
C ARG A 129 16.26 -8.07 -7.79
N ASN A 130 17.49 -7.90 -8.24
CA ASN A 130 18.50 -7.09 -7.55
C ASN A 130 18.41 -5.59 -7.88
N GLU A 131 17.51 -5.19 -8.78
CA GLU A 131 17.33 -3.79 -9.18
C GLU A 131 16.31 -3.05 -8.32
N VAL A 132 15.52 -3.78 -7.51
CA VAL A 132 14.41 -3.22 -6.73
C VAL A 132 14.27 -3.92 -5.39
N SER A 133 13.99 -3.14 -4.34
CA SER A 133 13.65 -3.69 -3.03
C SER A 133 12.18 -4.13 -3.00
N VAL A 134 11.91 -5.30 -2.41
CA VAL A 134 10.55 -5.83 -2.20
C VAL A 134 10.19 -5.65 -0.73
N ILE A 135 9.16 -4.86 -0.47
CA ILE A 135 8.69 -4.56 0.88
C ILE A 135 7.30 -5.16 1.08
N ALA A 136 7.13 -5.95 2.12
CA ALA A 136 5.86 -6.56 2.46
C ALA A 136 5.09 -5.72 3.49
N SER A 137 3.79 -5.62 3.32
CA SER A 137 2.88 -4.89 4.22
C SER A 137 1.57 -5.66 4.40
N GLY A 138 0.92 -5.45 5.53
CA GLY A 138 -0.43 -5.95 5.76
C GLY A 138 -0.50 -7.22 6.59
N GLY A 139 -0.83 -7.07 7.87
CA GLY A 139 -1.06 -8.18 8.79
C GLY A 139 0.17 -8.75 9.46
N ILE A 140 1.29 -8.05 9.43
CA ILE A 140 2.51 -8.42 10.16
C ILE A 140 2.29 -8.14 11.65
N ARG A 141 2.32 -9.16 12.48
CA ARG A 141 1.93 -9.08 13.90
C ARG A 141 3.06 -9.39 14.87
N GLU A 142 3.90 -10.34 14.53
CA GLU A 142 4.95 -10.87 15.39
C GLU A 142 6.25 -11.11 14.63
N SER A 143 7.32 -11.39 15.37
CA SER A 143 8.65 -11.63 14.79
C SER A 143 8.70 -12.82 13.83
N ALA A 144 7.89 -13.87 14.11
CA ALA A 144 7.77 -15.02 13.23
C ALA A 144 7.19 -14.66 11.85
N ASP A 145 6.24 -13.71 11.78
CA ASP A 145 5.72 -13.21 10.50
C ASP A 145 6.81 -12.49 9.71
N VAL A 146 7.63 -11.67 10.39
CA VAL A 146 8.75 -10.97 9.76
C VAL A 146 9.75 -11.98 9.17
N ALA A 147 10.19 -12.95 9.98
CA ALA A 147 11.15 -13.97 9.54
C ALA A 147 10.61 -14.77 8.35
N LYS A 148 9.35 -15.20 8.41
CA LYS A 148 8.67 -15.91 7.31
C LYS A 148 8.69 -15.12 6.01
N ILE A 149 8.32 -13.85 6.07
CA ILE A 149 8.21 -12.97 4.89
C ILE A 149 9.58 -12.69 4.29
N ILE A 150 10.61 -12.48 5.09
CA ILE A 150 11.99 -12.34 4.60
C ILE A 150 12.44 -13.64 3.90
N CYS A 151 12.16 -14.81 4.50
CA CYS A 151 12.46 -16.09 3.86
C CYS A 151 11.71 -16.29 2.52
N LEU A 152 10.53 -15.70 2.35
CA LEU A 152 9.76 -15.74 1.11
C LEU A 152 10.23 -14.76 0.03
N GLY A 153 11.22 -13.92 0.35
CA GLY A 153 11.89 -13.06 -0.62
C GLY A 153 11.67 -11.57 -0.45
N ALA A 154 11.08 -11.10 0.65
CA ALA A 154 11.04 -9.67 0.94
C ALA A 154 12.38 -9.18 1.51
N ASP A 155 12.73 -7.94 1.24
CA ASP A 155 13.91 -7.26 1.82
C ASP A 155 13.56 -6.52 3.11
N ALA A 156 12.31 -6.10 3.27
CA ALA A 156 11.83 -5.38 4.43
C ALA A 156 10.31 -5.58 4.65
N VAL A 157 9.83 -5.16 5.82
CA VAL A 157 8.41 -5.20 6.16
C VAL A 157 7.94 -3.85 6.71
N TYR A 158 6.68 -3.52 6.44
CA TYR A 158 5.98 -2.42 7.09
C TYR A 158 5.10 -2.97 8.21
N ILE A 159 5.19 -2.36 9.37
CA ILE A 159 4.31 -2.63 10.50
C ILE A 159 3.50 -1.37 10.82
N GLY A 160 2.24 -1.54 11.15
CA GLY A 160 1.34 -0.43 11.51
C GLY A 160 0.55 -0.77 12.77
N THR A 161 -0.50 -1.57 12.65
CA THR A 161 -1.39 -1.92 13.77
C THR A 161 -0.65 -2.58 14.93
N SER A 162 0.36 -3.41 14.67
CA SER A 162 1.16 -4.06 15.71
C SER A 162 1.88 -3.04 16.59
N ALA A 163 2.46 -2.00 15.99
CA ALA A 163 3.09 -0.91 16.72
C ALA A 163 2.06 -0.12 17.55
N LEU A 164 0.90 0.19 16.97
CA LEU A 164 -0.19 0.86 17.70
C LEU A 164 -0.66 0.04 18.90
N VAL A 165 -0.84 -1.27 18.74
CA VAL A 165 -1.23 -2.17 19.84
C VAL A 165 -0.17 -2.22 20.93
N ALA A 166 1.11 -2.26 20.57
CA ALA A 166 2.22 -2.20 21.51
C ALA A 166 2.25 -0.88 22.32
N MET A 167 1.74 0.21 21.74
CA MET A 167 1.56 1.50 22.41
C MET A 167 0.28 1.60 23.25
N GLY A 168 -0.51 0.53 23.34
CA GLY A 168 -1.77 0.48 24.11
C GLY A 168 -3.04 0.76 23.31
N CYS A 169 -2.97 0.82 21.97
CA CYS A 169 -4.15 1.02 21.14
C CYS A 169 -5.10 -0.20 21.24
N ARG A 170 -6.37 0.06 21.49
CA ARG A 170 -7.43 -0.97 21.56
C ARG A 170 -8.10 -1.28 20.21
N VAL A 171 -7.62 -0.66 19.12
CA VAL A 171 -8.16 -0.84 17.76
C VAL A 171 -9.67 -0.57 17.68
N CYS A 172 -10.17 0.40 18.45
CA CYS A 172 -11.60 0.74 18.52
C CYS A 172 -12.12 1.45 17.26
N GLY A 173 -11.25 1.96 16.40
CA GLY A 173 -11.63 2.63 15.14
C GLY A 173 -12.26 4.01 15.28
N THR A 174 -12.26 4.62 16.47
CA THR A 174 -12.92 5.91 16.76
C THR A 174 -11.99 7.12 16.78
N CYS A 175 -10.77 6.98 16.23
CA CYS A 175 -9.75 8.05 16.23
C CYS A 175 -10.25 9.35 15.59
N TYR A 176 -11.13 9.25 14.58
CA TYR A 176 -11.70 10.42 13.89
C TYR A 176 -12.56 11.30 14.79
N ARG A 177 -12.99 10.81 15.93
CA ARG A 177 -13.78 11.59 16.93
C ARG A 177 -12.89 12.41 17.88
N GLY A 178 -11.56 12.25 17.82
CA GLY A 178 -10.64 12.88 18.76
C GLY A 178 -10.69 12.32 20.17
N THR A 179 -11.50 11.29 20.42
CA THR A 179 -11.62 10.62 21.71
C THR A 179 -10.97 9.24 21.62
N CYS A 180 -9.78 9.11 22.20
CA CYS A 180 -9.13 7.81 22.34
C CYS A 180 -9.56 7.14 23.64
N ALA A 181 -9.93 5.85 23.58
CA ALA A 181 -10.37 5.08 24.75
C ALA A 181 -9.19 4.70 25.65
#